data_248b320927058d9e3d2e86b9663a44e0
#
_entry.id   248b320927058d9e3d2e86b9663a44e0
#
_cell.length_a   1.000
_cell.length_b   1.000
_cell.length_c   1.000
_cell.angle_alpha   90.00
_cell.angle_beta   90.00
_cell.angle_gamma   90.00
#
_symmetry.space_group_name_H-M   'P 1'
#
loop_
_entity.id
_entity.type
_entity.pdbx_description
1 polymer ?
#
loop_
_entity_poly.entity_id
_entity_poly.type
_entity_poly.pdbx_seq_one_letter_code
_entity_poly.pdbx_strand_id
1 'polypeptide(L)'
;LSARFSFIANQTRSPEMKLLIPAQRTPLLIAQLVKVWEASVKATHLFLSAGEIEKIKGYVPDALKNVSHLLIAENGKSEPVAFMGIEGRKIEMLFIAPEERGKGLGRQLIKYGIENYAVNEVCVNEQNPQAVGFYEHMGFRVYKRTDFDEQGNPYPILFMELG
;
A
#
# COMPACT_ATOMS: atom_id res chain seq x y z
N LEU A 1 -33.32 -37.58 7.33
CA LEU A 1 -33.01 -36.72 8.51
C LEU A 1 -31.56 -36.26 8.53
N SER A 2 -31.02 -35.77 7.42
CA SER A 2 -29.61 -35.34 7.38
C SER A 2 -29.32 -34.16 6.47
N ALA A 3 -30.29 -33.33 6.14
CA ALA A 3 -30.10 -32.24 5.16
C ALA A 3 -30.29 -30.83 5.74
N ARG A 4 -30.23 -30.64 7.05
CA ARG A 4 -30.49 -29.33 7.65
C ARG A 4 -29.34 -28.66 8.36
N PHE A 5 -28.13 -29.23 8.38
CA PHE A 5 -26.99 -28.63 9.08
C PHE A 5 -25.93 -27.97 8.20
N SER A 6 -26.11 -27.95 6.90
CA SER A 6 -25.11 -27.38 5.96
C SER A 6 -25.27 -25.89 5.67
N PHE A 7 -26.35 -25.25 6.14
CA PHE A 7 -26.70 -23.89 5.69
C PHE A 7 -26.39 -22.77 6.67
N ILE A 8 -25.91 -23.07 7.89
CA ILE A 8 -25.69 -22.05 8.92
C ILE A 8 -24.22 -21.67 9.09
N ALA A 9 -23.30 -22.42 8.54
CA ALA A 9 -21.86 -22.14 8.67
C ALA A 9 -21.31 -21.09 7.71
N ASN A 10 -22.11 -20.58 6.78
CA ASN A 10 -21.64 -19.70 5.70
C ASN A 10 -22.05 -18.22 5.83
N GLN A 11 -22.64 -17.81 6.94
CA GLN A 11 -23.16 -16.44 7.08
C GLN A 11 -22.35 -15.50 7.97
N THR A 12 -21.16 -15.89 8.44
CA THR A 12 -20.36 -15.05 9.34
C THR A 12 -18.93 -14.79 8.86
N ARG A 13 -18.55 -15.18 7.64
CA ARG A 13 -17.28 -14.73 7.07
C ARG A 13 -17.50 -13.42 6.36
N SER A 14 -16.86 -12.36 6.87
CA SER A 14 -16.61 -11.14 6.09
C SER A 14 -16.03 -11.56 4.75
N PRO A 15 -16.50 -10.97 3.63
CA PRO A 15 -15.93 -11.30 2.32
C PRO A 15 -14.42 -11.13 2.39
N GLU A 16 -13.67 -12.19 2.08
CA GLU A 16 -12.21 -12.21 2.18
C GLU A 16 -11.62 -11.21 1.19
N MET A 17 -10.61 -10.45 1.66
CA MET A 17 -9.78 -9.63 0.79
C MET A 17 -9.01 -10.52 -0.17
N LYS A 18 -9.00 -10.15 -1.43
CA LYS A 18 -8.19 -10.82 -2.47
C LYS A 18 -6.97 -10.00 -2.78
N LEU A 19 -5.80 -10.62 -2.72
CA LEU A 19 -4.57 -10.08 -3.28
C LEU A 19 -4.46 -10.56 -4.72
N LEU A 20 -4.21 -9.65 -5.65
CA LEU A 20 -4.06 -9.99 -7.06
C LEU A 20 -3.06 -9.08 -7.77
N ILE A 21 -2.50 -9.62 -8.86
CA ILE A 21 -1.68 -8.87 -9.80
C ILE A 21 -2.58 -8.58 -11.01
N PRO A 22 -2.87 -7.30 -11.32
CA PRO A 22 -3.76 -6.99 -12.45
C PRO A 22 -3.13 -7.41 -13.77
N ALA A 23 -3.91 -8.09 -14.63
CA ALA A 23 -3.47 -8.46 -15.97
C ALA A 23 -3.19 -7.23 -16.83
N GLN A 24 -3.97 -6.17 -16.65
CA GLN A 24 -3.81 -4.90 -17.33
C GLN A 24 -4.03 -3.74 -16.37
N ARG A 25 -3.23 -2.69 -16.51
CA ARG A 25 -3.36 -1.45 -15.74
C ARG A 25 -4.22 -0.46 -16.53
N THR A 26 -5.52 -0.75 -16.57
CA THR A 26 -6.49 0.06 -17.34
C THR A 26 -6.64 1.47 -16.78
N PRO A 27 -7.10 2.45 -17.58
CA PRO A 27 -7.39 3.79 -17.07
C PRO A 27 -8.37 3.80 -15.89
N LEU A 28 -9.37 2.91 -15.91
CA LEU A 28 -10.31 2.77 -14.79
C LEU A 28 -9.61 2.30 -13.52
N LEU A 29 -8.78 1.26 -13.62
CA LEU A 29 -8.02 0.77 -12.48
C LEU A 29 -7.10 1.84 -11.91
N ILE A 30 -6.34 2.53 -12.77
CA ILE A 30 -5.45 3.62 -12.35
C ILE A 30 -6.24 4.70 -11.60
N ALA A 31 -7.40 5.12 -12.12
CA ALA A 31 -8.25 6.10 -11.44
C ALA A 31 -8.73 5.62 -10.06
N GLN A 32 -9.09 4.35 -9.93
CA GLN A 32 -9.48 3.76 -8.65
C GLN A 32 -8.32 3.75 -7.65
N LEU A 33 -7.13 3.41 -8.09
CA LEU A 33 -5.94 3.38 -7.23
C LEU A 33 -5.51 4.79 -6.82
N VAL A 34 -5.65 5.79 -7.68
CA VAL A 34 -5.40 7.19 -7.33
C VAL A 34 -6.34 7.64 -6.20
N LYS A 35 -7.60 7.21 -6.21
CA LYS A 35 -8.54 7.50 -5.11
C LYS A 35 -8.09 6.86 -3.80
N VAL A 36 -7.62 5.62 -3.84
CA VAL A 36 -7.07 4.94 -2.66
C VAL A 36 -5.85 5.71 -2.13
N TRP A 37 -4.94 6.09 -3.02
CA TRP A 37 -3.77 6.89 -2.68
C TRP A 37 -4.17 8.20 -2.00
N GLU A 38 -5.07 8.96 -2.59
CA GLU A 38 -5.50 10.27 -2.07
C GLU A 38 -6.14 10.14 -0.68
N ALA A 39 -7.06 9.21 -0.52
CA ALA A 39 -7.70 8.97 0.77
C ALA A 39 -6.70 8.56 1.85
N SER A 40 -5.75 7.70 1.51
CA SER A 40 -4.69 7.26 2.42
C SER A 40 -3.77 8.41 2.83
N VAL A 41 -3.32 9.21 1.85
CA VAL A 41 -2.41 10.34 2.08
C VAL A 41 -3.07 11.41 2.95
N LYS A 42 -4.32 11.76 2.67
CA LYS A 42 -5.08 12.72 3.48
C LYS A 42 -5.22 12.28 4.93
N ALA A 43 -5.30 10.98 5.17
CA ALA A 43 -5.44 10.44 6.52
C ALA A 43 -4.11 10.31 7.28
N THR A 44 -2.97 10.20 6.58
CA THR A 44 -1.67 9.84 7.18
C THR A 44 -0.58 10.88 7.01
N HIS A 45 -0.57 11.63 5.93
CA HIS A 45 0.46 12.62 5.61
C HIS A 45 0.00 14.02 6.00
N LEU A 46 -0.22 14.24 7.30
CA LEU A 46 -0.75 15.48 7.84
C LEU A 46 0.17 16.69 7.65
N PHE A 47 1.43 16.46 7.30
CA PHE A 47 2.40 17.51 6.99
C PHE A 47 2.24 18.08 5.58
N LEU A 48 1.43 17.46 4.71
CA LEU A 48 1.17 17.96 3.37
C LEU A 48 -0.07 18.83 3.34
N SER A 49 0.03 19.98 2.64
CA SER A 49 -1.13 20.82 2.36
C SER A 49 -2.01 20.21 1.25
N ALA A 50 -3.25 20.70 1.14
CA ALA A 50 -4.15 20.29 0.05
C ALA A 50 -3.54 20.54 -1.33
N GLY A 51 -2.85 21.68 -1.51
CA GLY A 51 -2.18 22.02 -2.77
C GLY A 51 -1.01 21.10 -3.10
N GLU A 52 -0.24 20.70 -2.09
CA GLU A 52 0.85 19.75 -2.25
C GLU A 52 0.34 18.35 -2.62
N ILE A 53 -0.76 17.91 -2.00
CA ILE A 53 -1.42 16.64 -2.35
C ILE A 53 -1.89 16.65 -3.80
N GLU A 54 -2.53 17.73 -4.26
CA GLU A 54 -2.96 17.88 -5.66
C GLU A 54 -1.78 17.82 -6.64
N LYS A 55 -0.67 18.47 -6.29
CA LYS A 55 0.55 18.42 -7.10
C LYS A 55 1.10 17.01 -7.22
N ILE A 56 1.23 16.30 -6.10
CA ILE A 56 1.75 14.93 -6.06
C ILE A 56 0.78 14.00 -6.80
N LYS A 57 -0.52 14.19 -6.64
CA LYS A 57 -1.56 13.41 -7.32
C LYS A 57 -1.36 13.37 -8.83
N GLY A 58 -0.85 14.45 -9.42
CA GLY A 58 -0.55 14.50 -10.85
C GLY A 58 0.53 13.51 -11.31
N TYR A 59 1.43 13.08 -10.43
CA TYR A 59 2.49 12.12 -10.74
C TYR A 59 2.10 10.67 -10.46
N VAL A 60 1.06 10.44 -9.66
CA VAL A 60 0.67 9.08 -9.22
C VAL A 60 0.25 8.18 -10.38
N PRO A 61 -0.55 8.62 -11.37
CA PRO A 61 -0.93 7.76 -12.49
C PRO A 61 0.27 7.16 -13.24
N ASP A 62 1.27 7.97 -13.54
CA ASP A 62 2.47 7.49 -14.24
C ASP A 62 3.28 6.52 -13.38
N ALA A 63 3.40 6.79 -12.09
CA ALA A 63 4.07 5.89 -11.16
C ALA A 63 3.38 4.52 -11.12
N LEU A 64 2.04 4.50 -11.08
CA LEU A 64 1.25 3.27 -11.11
C LEU A 64 1.36 2.50 -12.42
N LYS A 65 1.46 3.22 -13.54
CA LYS A 65 1.62 2.60 -14.86
C LYS A 65 3.00 1.99 -15.05
N ASN A 66 4.03 2.60 -14.48
CA ASN A 66 5.43 2.30 -14.79
C ASN A 66 6.14 1.41 -13.77
N VAL A 67 5.63 1.29 -12.53
CA VAL A 67 6.26 0.41 -11.54
C VAL A 67 6.28 -1.03 -12.02
N SER A 68 7.41 -1.72 -11.83
CA SER A 68 7.61 -3.07 -12.38
C SER A 68 6.57 -4.07 -11.90
N HIS A 69 6.29 -4.08 -10.60
CA HIS A 69 5.31 -5.01 -10.02
C HIS A 69 4.26 -4.22 -9.25
N LEU A 70 3.00 -4.42 -9.61
CA LEU A 70 1.85 -3.81 -8.96
C LEU A 70 0.96 -4.90 -8.36
N LEU A 71 0.77 -4.82 -7.06
CA LEU A 71 -0.08 -5.74 -6.29
C LEU A 71 -1.26 -4.97 -5.75
N ILE A 72 -2.46 -5.54 -5.87
CA ILE A 72 -3.69 -4.91 -5.44
C ILE A 72 -4.39 -5.79 -4.41
N ALA A 73 -5.04 -5.17 -3.44
CA ALA A 73 -6.02 -5.84 -2.59
C ALA A 73 -7.42 -5.35 -2.95
N GLU A 74 -8.33 -6.28 -3.20
CA GLU A 74 -9.74 -6.00 -3.46
C GLU A 74 -10.61 -6.47 -2.30
N ASN A 75 -11.69 -5.74 -2.02
CA ASN A 75 -12.71 -6.17 -1.07
C ASN A 75 -13.68 -7.18 -1.71
N GLY A 76 -14.67 -7.64 -0.96
CA GLY A 76 -15.67 -8.61 -1.44
C GLY A 76 -16.56 -8.11 -2.58
N LYS A 77 -16.50 -6.81 -2.90
CA LYS A 77 -17.21 -6.18 -4.03
C LYS A 77 -16.30 -5.95 -5.23
N SER A 78 -15.11 -6.55 -5.23
CA SER A 78 -14.09 -6.37 -6.26
C SER A 78 -13.62 -4.91 -6.43
N GLU A 79 -13.69 -4.13 -5.36
CA GLU A 79 -13.19 -2.75 -5.34
C GLU A 79 -11.76 -2.73 -4.78
N PRO A 80 -10.79 -2.07 -5.46
CA PRO A 80 -9.45 -1.90 -4.92
C PRO A 80 -9.50 -1.08 -3.63
N VAL A 81 -8.87 -1.59 -2.57
CA VAL A 81 -8.81 -0.92 -1.26
C VAL A 81 -7.38 -0.72 -0.78
N ALA A 82 -6.41 -1.31 -1.44
CA ALA A 82 -4.99 -1.13 -1.16
C ALA A 82 -4.17 -1.51 -2.38
N PHE A 83 -2.95 -1.00 -2.45
CA PHE A 83 -2.00 -1.41 -3.46
C PHE A 83 -0.57 -1.28 -2.97
N MET A 84 0.32 -2.05 -3.58
CA MET A 84 1.75 -2.00 -3.35
C MET A 84 2.47 -2.04 -4.69
N GLY A 85 3.41 -1.12 -4.89
CA GLY A 85 4.30 -1.09 -6.04
C GLY A 85 5.70 -1.50 -5.63
N ILE A 86 6.30 -2.40 -6.40
CA ILE A 86 7.65 -2.91 -6.14
C ILE A 86 8.52 -2.66 -7.36
N GLU A 87 9.72 -2.13 -7.11
CA GLU A 87 10.76 -1.96 -8.11
C GLU A 87 12.01 -2.68 -7.62
N GLY A 88 12.47 -3.68 -8.38
CA GLY A 88 13.54 -4.54 -7.91
C GLY A 88 13.13 -5.27 -6.62
N ARG A 89 13.84 -5.01 -5.53
CA ARG A 89 13.57 -5.59 -4.20
C ARG A 89 13.05 -4.54 -3.21
N LYS A 90 12.60 -3.40 -3.72
CA LYS A 90 12.20 -2.24 -2.91
C LYS A 90 10.73 -1.94 -3.06
N ILE A 91 10.05 -1.73 -1.94
CA ILE A 91 8.69 -1.20 -1.93
C ILE A 91 8.76 0.29 -2.27
N GLU A 92 8.22 0.65 -3.43
CA GLU A 92 8.13 2.05 -3.86
C GLU A 92 6.84 2.71 -3.40
N MET A 93 5.77 1.94 -3.30
CA MET A 93 4.44 2.42 -2.92
C MET A 93 3.74 1.38 -2.06
N LEU A 94 3.09 1.83 -0.99
CA LEU A 94 2.18 1.01 -0.20
C LEU A 94 1.13 1.93 0.42
N PHE A 95 -0.09 1.83 -0.07
CA PHE A 95 -1.21 2.66 0.38
C PHE A 95 -2.44 1.81 0.62
N ILE A 96 -3.12 2.09 1.72
CA ILE A 96 -4.30 1.36 2.18
C ILE A 96 -5.41 2.36 2.46
N ALA A 97 -6.63 2.08 1.98
CA ALA A 97 -7.78 2.89 2.29
C ALA A 97 -7.94 3.02 3.82
N PRO A 98 -8.22 4.23 4.34
CA PRO A 98 -8.29 4.47 5.79
C PRO A 98 -9.21 3.50 6.54
N GLU A 99 -10.36 3.17 5.96
CA GLU A 99 -11.34 2.25 6.56
C GLU A 99 -10.86 0.80 6.63
N GLU A 100 -9.82 0.45 5.88
CA GLU A 100 -9.25 -0.91 5.85
C GLU A 100 -7.97 -1.04 6.69
N ARG A 101 -7.55 0.03 7.35
CA ARG A 101 -6.36 0.02 8.20
C ARG A 101 -6.62 -0.75 9.50
N GLY A 102 -5.55 -1.30 10.08
CA GLY A 102 -5.64 -2.06 11.33
C GLY A 102 -6.20 -3.47 11.19
N LYS A 103 -6.41 -3.96 9.96
CA LYS A 103 -6.95 -5.30 9.68
C LYS A 103 -5.89 -6.28 9.18
N GLY A 104 -4.60 -5.92 9.24
CA GLY A 104 -3.50 -6.77 8.82
C GLY A 104 -3.23 -6.79 7.32
N LEU A 105 -3.86 -5.94 6.53
CA LEU A 105 -3.74 -5.92 5.08
C LEU A 105 -2.34 -5.50 4.62
N GLY A 106 -1.75 -4.48 5.24
CA GLY A 106 -0.38 -4.06 4.95
C GLY A 106 0.63 -5.17 5.20
N ARG A 107 0.46 -5.89 6.32
CA ARG A 107 1.30 -7.05 6.64
C ARG A 107 1.19 -8.15 5.59
N GLN A 108 -0.02 -8.44 5.12
CA GLN A 108 -0.24 -9.44 4.07
C GLN A 108 0.43 -9.05 2.75
N LEU A 109 0.32 -7.78 2.35
CA LEU A 109 0.95 -7.26 1.15
C LEU A 109 2.48 -7.36 1.23
N ILE A 110 3.07 -6.91 2.34
CA ILE A 110 4.53 -6.98 2.53
C ILE A 110 5.01 -8.43 2.54
N LYS A 111 4.32 -9.31 3.25
CA LYS A 111 4.66 -10.74 3.29
C LYS A 111 4.66 -11.34 1.89
N TYR A 112 3.66 -11.02 1.09
CA TYR A 112 3.60 -11.46 -0.31
C TYR A 112 4.80 -10.94 -1.12
N GLY A 113 5.14 -9.66 -0.95
CA GLY A 113 6.31 -9.06 -1.62
C GLY A 113 7.62 -9.73 -1.23
N ILE A 114 7.80 -10.04 0.04
CA ILE A 114 9.00 -10.75 0.53
C ILE A 114 9.08 -12.16 -0.07
N GLU A 115 7.98 -12.90 -0.03
CA GLU A 115 7.94 -14.29 -0.48
C GLU A 115 8.06 -14.44 -2.00
N ASN A 116 7.50 -13.51 -2.78
CA ASN A 116 7.40 -13.65 -4.23
C ASN A 116 8.37 -12.76 -5.03
N TYR A 117 8.83 -11.67 -4.46
CA TYR A 117 9.71 -10.69 -5.13
C TYR A 117 10.99 -10.41 -4.35
N ALA A 118 11.25 -11.14 -3.29
CA ALA A 118 12.44 -10.96 -2.44
C ALA A 118 12.58 -9.52 -1.92
N VAL A 119 11.46 -8.86 -1.62
CA VAL A 119 11.47 -7.50 -1.06
C VAL A 119 12.30 -7.45 0.21
N ASN A 120 13.21 -6.47 0.29
CA ASN A 120 14.06 -6.27 1.47
C ASN A 120 14.30 -4.78 1.79
N GLU A 121 13.74 -3.86 0.99
CA GLU A 121 13.91 -2.42 1.22
C GLU A 121 12.58 -1.68 1.11
N VAL A 122 12.51 -0.56 1.84
CA VAL A 122 11.41 0.40 1.74
C VAL A 122 11.93 1.81 2.02
N CYS A 123 11.31 2.80 1.38
CA CYS A 123 11.50 4.21 1.71
C CYS A 123 10.24 4.74 2.36
N VAL A 124 10.38 5.52 3.42
CA VAL A 124 9.25 6.08 4.15
C VAL A 124 9.53 7.52 4.57
N ASN A 125 8.50 8.36 4.54
CA ASN A 125 8.60 9.72 5.06
C ASN A 125 8.81 9.68 6.58
N GLU A 126 9.87 10.35 7.06
CA GLU A 126 10.15 10.46 8.48
C GLU A 126 8.99 11.09 9.26
N GLN A 127 8.25 11.99 8.62
CA GLN A 127 7.11 12.69 9.20
C GLN A 127 5.81 11.84 9.25
N ASN A 128 5.91 10.56 8.88
CA ASN A 128 4.84 9.59 9.05
C ASN A 128 5.28 8.51 10.06
N PRO A 129 5.24 8.82 11.38
CA PRO A 129 5.76 7.93 12.42
C PRO A 129 5.00 6.60 12.51
N GLN A 130 3.72 6.57 12.13
CA GLN A 130 2.95 5.32 12.12
C GLN A 130 3.49 4.34 11.09
N ALA A 131 3.84 4.83 9.90
CA ALA A 131 4.45 3.99 8.86
C ALA A 131 5.83 3.51 9.28
N VAL A 132 6.66 4.39 9.85
CA VAL A 132 7.98 4.03 10.36
C VAL A 132 7.86 2.90 11.39
N GLY A 133 7.00 3.06 12.40
CA GLY A 133 6.76 2.05 13.43
C GLY A 133 6.24 0.73 12.85
N PHE A 134 5.37 0.80 11.85
CA PHE A 134 4.86 -0.37 11.16
C PHE A 134 5.98 -1.16 10.46
N TYR A 135 6.85 -0.48 9.71
CA TYR A 135 7.97 -1.14 9.05
C TYR A 135 8.98 -1.70 10.05
N GLU A 136 9.26 -0.98 11.14
CA GLU A 136 10.11 -1.49 12.22
C GLU A 136 9.53 -2.77 12.82
N HIS A 137 8.22 -2.81 13.07
CA HIS A 137 7.53 -3.99 13.56
C HIS A 137 7.61 -5.16 12.60
N MET A 138 7.65 -4.89 11.30
CA MET A 138 7.84 -5.90 10.25
C MET A 138 9.28 -6.39 10.09
N GLY A 139 10.23 -5.82 10.85
CA GLY A 139 11.63 -6.22 10.82
C GLY A 139 12.56 -5.35 9.98
N PHE A 140 12.06 -4.24 9.47
CA PHE A 140 12.89 -3.27 8.74
C PHE A 140 13.62 -2.36 9.72
N ARG A 141 14.84 -1.95 9.36
CA ARG A 141 15.68 -1.03 10.14
C ARG A 141 16.18 0.08 9.25
N VAL A 142 16.22 1.31 9.79
CA VAL A 142 16.78 2.47 9.09
C VAL A 142 18.29 2.29 8.90
N TYR A 143 18.75 2.42 7.66
CA TYR A 143 20.17 2.41 7.35
C TYR A 143 20.67 3.71 6.72
N LYS A 144 19.76 4.57 6.24
CA LYS A 144 20.08 5.84 5.60
C LYS A 144 18.93 6.82 5.78
N ARG A 145 19.27 8.11 5.82
CA ARG A 145 18.31 9.21 5.86
C ARG A 145 18.76 10.29 4.89
N THR A 146 17.80 10.90 4.17
CA THR A 146 18.01 12.10 3.38
C THR A 146 17.13 13.23 3.90
N ASP A 147 17.61 14.49 3.79
CA ASP A 147 16.84 15.66 4.24
C ASP A 147 15.71 16.03 3.26
N PHE A 148 15.82 15.56 2.03
CA PHE A 148 14.91 15.91 0.94
C PHE A 148 14.37 14.64 0.29
N ASP A 149 13.14 14.75 -0.27
CA ASP A 149 12.58 13.70 -1.11
C ASP A 149 13.24 13.69 -2.51
N GLU A 150 12.84 12.76 -3.37
CA GLU A 150 13.39 12.60 -4.72
C GLU A 150 13.16 13.83 -5.62
N GLN A 151 12.13 14.64 -5.35
CA GLN A 151 11.83 15.86 -6.07
C GLN A 151 12.52 17.10 -5.46
N GLY A 152 13.32 16.92 -4.41
CA GLY A 152 14.02 18.00 -3.74
C GLY A 152 13.16 18.81 -2.76
N ASN A 153 11.98 18.31 -2.40
CA ASN A 153 11.14 18.94 -1.38
C ASN A 153 11.68 18.64 0.03
N PRO A 154 11.48 19.53 1.01
CA PRO A 154 12.02 19.38 2.36
C PRO A 154 11.23 18.37 3.20
N TYR A 155 11.08 17.16 2.68
CA TYR A 155 10.44 16.04 3.36
C TYR A 155 11.47 14.93 3.57
N PRO A 156 12.02 14.77 4.78
CA PRO A 156 13.04 13.75 5.05
C PRO A 156 12.54 12.34 4.76
N ILE A 157 13.40 11.55 4.13
CA ILE A 157 13.13 10.17 3.78
C ILE A 157 14.04 9.24 4.59
N LEU A 158 13.44 8.22 5.17
CA LEU A 158 14.15 7.11 5.81
C LEU A 158 14.21 5.93 4.84
N PHE A 159 15.42 5.41 4.64
CA PHE A 159 15.66 4.20 3.88
C PHE A 159 15.82 3.06 4.88
N MET A 160 14.97 2.04 4.75
CA MET A 160 14.92 0.93 5.68
C MET A 160 15.16 -0.38 4.95
N GLU A 161 15.79 -1.34 5.62
CA GLU A 161 16.07 -2.67 5.09
C GLU A 161 15.70 -3.75 6.09
N LEU A 162 15.37 -4.93 5.59
CA LEU A 162 15.17 -6.11 6.42
C LEU A 162 16.50 -6.54 7.02
N GLY A 163 16.48 -6.69 8.32
CA GLY A 163 17.65 -7.13 9.08
C GLY A 163 17.87 -8.63 9.08
#